data_d6cc3dd0eb3a94584dd4212a6db88caf
#
_entry.id   d6cc3dd0eb3a94584dd4212a6db88caf
#
_cell.length_a   1.000
_cell.length_b   1.000
_cell.length_c   1.000
_cell.angle_alpha   90.00
_cell.angle_beta   90.00
_cell.angle_gamma   90.00
#
_symmetry.space_group_name_H-M   'P 1'
#
loop_
_entity.id
_entity.type
_entity.pdbx_description
1 polymer ?
#
loop_
_entity_poly.entity_id
_entity_poly.type
_entity_poly.pdbx_seq_one_letter_code
_entity_poly.pdbx_strand_id
1 'polypeptide(L)'
;MQKRCRIIYNPTSGREAIKSDLVEILNILERAGYETSAFATTPEENSACNEAERAARAGFNLIVAAGGDGTINEVVNGIAGLKHRPKLGIIPAGTTNDYARALKIPRESPVEAAKVIANGETIKIDIGMAGEKYFVNIAGGGLLTELTYVVPSEVKSLFGYLAYFVKGAEMLPRMKPIDMHLEYDDGVYDGKASMFFLALTNSVGGFEQLVPDASLDDGKFTLIVVKTSNLMEILQLFTKILNGGKHIDDPRILYVKTSKVVAKPVNEKMMINIDGEYGGDAPMTFKNLKQHIEIFANVKDIPDDAIRQQEEDEQAEDAREHLIQGVENLSHEELEMNDADHQLEDK
;
A
#
# COMPACT_ATOMS: atom_id res chain seq x y z
N MET A 1 6.47 -27.96 12.91
CA MET A 1 7.55 -26.98 13.17
C MET A 1 6.93 -25.74 13.80
N GLN A 2 7.58 -25.19 14.81
CA GLN A 2 7.15 -23.93 15.42
C GLN A 2 7.31 -22.78 14.40
N LYS A 3 6.32 -21.89 14.30
CA LYS A 3 6.38 -20.73 13.40
C LYS A 3 7.38 -19.71 13.98
N ARG A 4 8.24 -19.15 13.13
CA ARG A 4 9.29 -18.20 13.55
C ARG A 4 8.96 -16.79 13.08
N CYS A 5 9.12 -15.81 13.99
CA CYS A 5 8.92 -14.40 13.74
C CYS A 5 10.21 -13.61 13.94
N ARG A 6 10.49 -12.68 13.01
CA ARG A 6 11.57 -11.71 13.13
C ARG A 6 11.01 -10.30 13.16
N ILE A 7 11.18 -9.60 14.29
CA ILE A 7 10.87 -8.19 14.43
C ILE A 7 12.09 -7.39 14.01
N ILE A 8 11.95 -6.55 12.98
CA ILE A 8 12.99 -5.62 12.52
C ILE A 8 12.54 -4.23 12.92
N TYR A 9 13.22 -3.62 13.88
CA TYR A 9 12.77 -2.35 14.45
C TYR A 9 13.81 -1.25 14.32
N ASN A 10 13.34 -0.04 14.01
CA ASN A 10 14.17 1.16 14.04
C ASN A 10 14.23 1.72 15.47
N PRO A 11 15.39 1.67 16.13
CA PRO A 11 15.51 2.03 17.53
C PRO A 11 15.33 3.54 17.80
N THR A 12 15.34 4.38 16.76
CA THR A 12 15.20 5.85 16.88
C THR A 12 13.83 6.35 16.46
N SER A 13 12.96 5.47 15.93
CA SER A 13 11.61 5.84 15.52
C SER A 13 10.68 6.07 16.72
N GLY A 14 9.70 6.98 16.55
CA GLY A 14 8.58 7.15 17.47
C GLY A 14 8.99 7.53 18.89
N ARG A 15 10.00 8.39 19.07
CA ARG A 15 10.55 8.75 20.39
C ARG A 15 10.94 7.50 21.22
N GLU A 16 11.46 6.46 20.54
CA GLU A 16 11.90 5.21 21.14
C GLU A 16 10.76 4.34 21.73
N ALA A 17 9.49 4.59 21.37
CA ALA A 17 8.35 3.86 21.91
C ALA A 17 8.47 2.33 21.68
N ILE A 18 9.02 1.90 20.54
CA ILE A 18 9.23 0.48 20.26
C ILE A 18 10.18 -0.16 21.28
N LYS A 19 11.23 0.54 21.70
CA LYS A 19 12.16 -0.01 22.69
C LYS A 19 11.49 -0.26 24.04
N SER A 20 10.63 0.65 24.49
CA SER A 20 9.91 0.51 25.77
C SER A 20 8.93 -0.65 25.73
N ASP A 21 8.28 -0.89 24.60
CA ASP A 21 7.20 -1.86 24.46
C ASP A 21 7.68 -3.21 23.91
N LEU A 22 8.98 -3.32 23.56
CA LEU A 22 9.51 -4.49 22.84
C LEU A 22 9.24 -5.82 23.58
N VAL A 23 9.41 -5.84 24.91
CA VAL A 23 9.16 -7.05 25.70
C VAL A 23 7.71 -7.47 25.65
N GLU A 24 6.77 -6.52 25.70
CA GLU A 24 5.35 -6.82 25.60
C GLU A 24 4.96 -7.29 24.20
N ILE A 25 5.51 -6.65 23.16
CA ILE A 25 5.33 -7.06 21.76
C ILE A 25 5.80 -8.51 21.55
N LEU A 26 7.00 -8.87 22.03
CA LEU A 26 7.54 -10.23 21.96
C LEU A 26 6.57 -11.21 22.64
N ASN A 27 6.12 -10.92 23.86
CA ASN A 27 5.19 -11.76 24.61
C ASN A 27 3.85 -11.97 23.89
N ILE A 28 3.31 -10.93 23.22
CA ILE A 28 2.08 -11.02 22.45
C ILE A 28 2.24 -12.01 21.29
N LEU A 29 3.33 -11.89 20.53
CA LEU A 29 3.59 -12.74 19.37
C LEU A 29 3.94 -14.18 19.78
N GLU A 30 4.61 -14.37 20.92
CA GLU A 30 4.88 -15.71 21.47
C GLU A 30 3.58 -16.41 21.90
N ARG A 31 2.66 -15.69 22.53
CA ARG A 31 1.32 -16.21 22.87
C ARG A 31 0.50 -16.53 21.62
N ALA A 32 0.75 -15.85 20.50
CA ALA A 32 0.16 -16.17 19.20
C ALA A 32 0.84 -17.40 18.51
N GLY A 33 1.81 -18.02 19.15
CA GLY A 33 2.44 -19.27 18.70
C GLY A 33 3.71 -19.09 17.86
N TYR A 34 4.31 -17.91 17.87
CA TYR A 34 5.58 -17.66 17.18
C TYR A 34 6.77 -17.80 18.13
N GLU A 35 7.87 -18.38 17.64
CA GLU A 35 9.20 -18.20 18.22
C GLU A 35 9.72 -16.84 17.76
N THR A 36 9.78 -15.86 18.66
CA THR A 36 10.06 -14.48 18.32
C THR A 36 11.51 -14.07 18.56
N SER A 37 12.02 -13.22 17.71
CA SER A 37 13.33 -12.59 17.85
C SER A 37 13.30 -11.17 17.30
N ALA A 38 14.14 -10.27 17.83
CA ALA A 38 14.21 -8.89 17.41
C ALA A 38 15.58 -8.52 16.85
N PHE A 39 15.60 -7.59 15.91
CA PHE A 39 16.78 -6.98 15.32
C PHE A 39 16.61 -5.47 15.26
N ALA A 40 17.53 -4.74 15.88
CA ALA A 40 17.60 -3.30 15.78
C ALA A 40 18.32 -2.90 14.49
N THR A 41 17.69 -2.07 13.67
CA THR A 41 18.36 -1.51 12.49
C THR A 41 19.52 -0.60 12.88
N THR A 42 20.52 -0.54 12.02
CA THR A 42 21.67 0.35 12.14
C THR A 42 21.51 1.57 11.21
N PRO A 43 22.34 2.62 11.35
CA PRO A 43 22.37 3.74 10.41
C PRO A 43 22.89 3.37 9.00
N GLU A 44 23.36 2.15 8.78
CA GLU A 44 23.80 1.69 7.48
C GLU A 44 22.62 1.58 6.51
N GLU A 45 22.85 1.97 5.26
CA GLU A 45 21.85 1.82 4.20
C GLU A 45 21.37 0.38 4.05
N ASN A 46 20.08 0.21 3.82
CA ASN A 46 19.43 -1.08 3.63
C ASN A 46 19.56 -2.04 4.83
N SER A 47 19.78 -1.52 6.05
CA SER A 47 19.90 -2.37 7.24
C SER A 47 18.66 -3.25 7.47
N ALA A 48 17.46 -2.69 7.34
CA ALA A 48 16.22 -3.43 7.47
C ALA A 48 15.98 -4.38 6.27
N CYS A 49 16.32 -3.97 5.06
CA CYS A 49 16.22 -4.75 3.84
C CYS A 49 17.09 -6.03 3.92
N ASN A 50 18.35 -5.86 4.27
CA ASN A 50 19.31 -6.96 4.37
C ASN A 50 18.88 -7.99 5.45
N GLU A 51 18.40 -7.53 6.59
CA GLU A 51 17.91 -8.42 7.64
C GLU A 51 16.61 -9.12 7.25
N ALA A 52 15.70 -8.42 6.56
CA ALA A 52 14.47 -9.01 6.06
C ALA A 52 14.74 -10.13 5.06
N GLU A 53 15.63 -9.90 4.10
CA GLU A 53 16.05 -10.92 3.14
C GLU A 53 16.71 -12.11 3.84
N ARG A 54 17.64 -11.83 4.76
CA ARG A 54 18.32 -12.88 5.54
C ARG A 54 17.32 -13.75 6.32
N ALA A 55 16.38 -13.13 7.03
CA ALA A 55 15.37 -13.82 7.82
C ALA A 55 14.42 -14.66 6.93
N ALA A 56 13.97 -14.09 5.80
CA ALA A 56 13.12 -14.79 4.85
C ALA A 56 13.83 -16.03 4.27
N ARG A 57 15.08 -15.89 3.84
CA ARG A 57 15.91 -17.02 3.35
C ARG A 57 16.20 -18.05 4.42
N ALA A 58 16.26 -17.65 5.71
CA ALA A 58 16.40 -18.56 6.85
C ALA A 58 15.09 -19.26 7.25
N GLY A 59 13.99 -19.03 6.49
CA GLY A 59 12.71 -19.73 6.68
C GLY A 59 11.86 -19.17 7.83
N PHE A 60 11.98 -17.88 8.16
CA PHE A 60 11.04 -17.24 9.05
C PHE A 60 9.66 -17.13 8.37
N ASN A 61 8.60 -17.37 9.14
CA ASN A 61 7.23 -17.38 8.64
C ASN A 61 6.59 -15.98 8.65
N LEU A 62 7.10 -15.13 9.54
CA LEU A 62 6.62 -13.77 9.76
C LEU A 62 7.81 -12.83 9.91
N ILE A 63 7.77 -11.72 9.19
CA ILE A 63 8.64 -10.57 9.42
C ILE A 63 7.77 -9.39 9.84
N VAL A 64 8.15 -8.74 10.93
CA VAL A 64 7.45 -7.56 11.45
C VAL A 64 8.34 -6.34 11.24
N ALA A 65 7.88 -5.40 10.42
CA ALA A 65 8.49 -4.09 10.24
C ALA A 65 8.00 -3.14 11.35
N ALA A 66 8.87 -2.79 12.28
CA ALA A 66 8.54 -1.92 13.39
C ALA A 66 9.30 -0.58 13.26
N GLY A 67 8.62 0.44 12.70
CA GLY A 67 9.23 1.74 12.38
C GLY A 67 8.31 2.65 11.60
N GLY A 68 8.88 3.63 10.92
CA GLY A 68 8.18 4.49 9.98
C GLY A 68 8.06 3.87 8.58
N ASP A 69 7.45 4.63 7.65
CA ASP A 69 7.21 4.19 6.26
C ASP A 69 8.51 3.76 5.55
N GLY A 70 9.65 4.42 5.80
CA GLY A 70 10.95 4.00 5.27
C GLY A 70 11.41 2.62 5.75
N THR A 71 11.21 2.29 7.05
CA THR A 71 11.52 0.94 7.56
C THR A 71 10.63 -0.13 6.91
N ILE A 72 9.35 0.19 6.71
CA ILE A 72 8.41 -0.71 6.03
C ILE A 72 8.86 -0.93 4.58
N ASN A 73 9.20 0.14 3.86
CA ASN A 73 9.69 0.06 2.49
C ASN A 73 10.97 -0.79 2.37
N GLU A 74 11.96 -0.60 3.24
CA GLU A 74 13.17 -1.42 3.26
C GLU A 74 12.85 -2.90 3.49
N VAL A 75 11.99 -3.23 4.46
CA VAL A 75 11.59 -4.62 4.73
C VAL A 75 10.90 -5.23 3.51
N VAL A 76 10.00 -4.50 2.86
CA VAL A 76 9.33 -4.96 1.64
C VAL A 76 10.36 -5.20 0.53
N ASN A 77 11.31 -4.29 0.32
CA ASN A 77 12.36 -4.47 -0.68
C ASN A 77 13.22 -5.73 -0.39
N GLY A 78 13.42 -6.09 0.87
CA GLY A 78 14.15 -7.31 1.25
C GLY A 78 13.40 -8.61 0.94
N ILE A 79 12.06 -8.60 0.91
CA ILE A 79 11.26 -9.82 0.74
C ILE A 79 10.56 -9.92 -0.62
N ALA A 80 10.23 -8.81 -1.27
CA ALA A 80 9.37 -8.78 -2.45
C ALA A 80 9.93 -9.59 -3.63
N GLY A 81 11.25 -9.58 -3.84
CA GLY A 81 11.91 -10.32 -4.92
C GLY A 81 12.03 -11.84 -4.68
N LEU A 82 11.66 -12.34 -3.50
CA LEU A 82 11.83 -13.74 -3.16
C LEU A 82 10.68 -14.61 -3.70
N LYS A 83 10.99 -15.86 -4.04
CA LYS A 83 10.00 -16.84 -4.49
C LYS A 83 9.04 -17.25 -3.35
N HIS A 84 9.59 -17.41 -2.15
CA HIS A 84 8.81 -17.71 -0.94
C HIS A 84 8.94 -16.54 0.01
N ARG A 85 7.87 -15.81 0.16
CA ARG A 85 7.78 -14.63 1.00
C ARG A 85 7.14 -14.97 2.34
N PRO A 86 7.72 -14.53 3.47
CA PRO A 86 7.05 -14.60 4.76
C PRO A 86 5.85 -13.64 4.78
N LYS A 87 4.91 -13.86 5.70
CA LYS A 87 3.88 -12.87 5.99
C LYS A 87 4.54 -11.61 6.56
N LEU A 88 3.94 -10.46 6.28
CA LEU A 88 4.40 -9.17 6.77
C LEU A 88 3.48 -8.68 7.90
N GLY A 89 4.06 -8.29 9.02
CA GLY A 89 3.40 -7.53 10.09
C GLY A 89 3.95 -6.11 10.13
N ILE A 90 3.14 -5.15 10.56
CA ILE A 90 3.56 -3.75 10.71
C ILE A 90 3.27 -3.28 12.12
N ILE A 91 4.27 -2.65 12.74
CA ILE A 91 4.14 -1.88 13.98
C ILE A 91 4.58 -0.45 13.67
N PRO A 92 3.62 0.46 13.43
CA PRO A 92 3.93 1.82 13.01
C PRO A 92 4.52 2.64 14.15
N ALA A 93 5.63 3.33 13.86
CA ALA A 93 6.29 4.26 14.78
C ALA A 93 6.88 5.48 14.05
N GLY A 94 6.43 5.77 12.86
CA GLY A 94 6.80 6.98 12.10
C GLY A 94 5.88 8.16 12.40
N THR A 95 6.06 9.23 11.64
CA THR A 95 5.24 10.45 11.76
C THR A 95 3.92 10.32 10.98
N THR A 96 3.97 9.82 9.76
CA THR A 96 2.80 9.73 8.85
C THR A 96 2.13 8.37 8.92
N ASN A 97 2.92 7.31 8.84
CA ASN A 97 2.47 5.93 8.88
C ASN A 97 1.31 5.68 7.89
N ASP A 98 1.48 6.15 6.65
CA ASP A 98 0.45 6.13 5.63
C ASP A 98 -0.03 4.71 5.30
N TYR A 99 0.92 3.78 5.21
CA TYR A 99 0.61 2.40 4.89
C TYR A 99 -0.14 1.69 6.03
N ALA A 100 0.24 1.94 7.28
CA ALA A 100 -0.50 1.43 8.44
C ALA A 100 -1.91 2.02 8.52
N ARG A 101 -2.10 3.28 8.08
CA ARG A 101 -3.40 3.94 8.00
C ARG A 101 -4.32 3.25 7.00
N ALA A 102 -3.82 2.94 5.80
CA ALA A 102 -4.58 2.24 4.78
C ALA A 102 -5.04 0.85 5.25
N LEU A 103 -4.19 0.15 6.01
CA LEU A 103 -4.44 -1.17 6.59
C LEU A 103 -5.22 -1.14 7.92
N LYS A 104 -5.66 0.05 8.37
CA LYS A 104 -6.37 0.27 9.64
C LYS A 104 -5.63 -0.28 10.87
N ILE A 105 -4.30 -0.31 10.81
CA ILE A 105 -3.44 -0.72 11.94
C ILE A 105 -3.35 0.43 12.94
N PRO A 106 -3.53 0.18 14.26
CA PRO A 106 -3.37 1.20 15.30
C PRO A 106 -1.99 1.87 15.25
N ARG A 107 -1.97 3.22 15.17
CA ARG A 107 -0.73 3.99 15.01
C ARG A 107 -0.23 4.63 16.31
N GLU A 108 -1.09 4.70 17.31
CA GLU A 108 -0.82 5.37 18.58
C GLU A 108 -0.16 4.42 19.61
N SER A 109 -0.21 3.11 19.39
CA SER A 109 0.29 2.10 20.32
C SER A 109 0.93 0.93 19.58
N PRO A 110 2.26 0.72 19.73
CA PRO A 110 2.95 -0.44 19.20
C PRO A 110 2.38 -1.77 19.71
N VAL A 111 1.88 -1.79 20.95
CA VAL A 111 1.26 -2.95 21.58
C VAL A 111 -0.06 -3.32 20.91
N GLU A 112 -0.92 -2.33 20.63
CA GLU A 112 -2.19 -2.58 19.92
C GLU A 112 -1.93 -3.03 18.47
N ALA A 113 -0.93 -2.49 17.79
CA ALA A 113 -0.52 -2.96 16.47
C ALA A 113 -0.03 -4.41 16.51
N ALA A 114 0.71 -4.83 17.54
CA ALA A 114 1.11 -6.22 17.73
C ALA A 114 -0.08 -7.17 17.95
N LYS A 115 -1.16 -6.69 18.57
CA LYS A 115 -2.41 -7.47 18.73
C LYS A 115 -3.12 -7.73 17.40
N VAL A 116 -3.05 -6.80 16.44
CA VAL A 116 -3.58 -7.04 15.08
C VAL A 116 -2.86 -8.23 14.44
N ILE A 117 -1.54 -8.31 14.57
CA ILE A 117 -0.77 -9.45 14.08
C ILE A 117 -1.16 -10.74 14.82
N ALA A 118 -1.34 -10.68 16.14
CA ALA A 118 -1.72 -11.83 16.96
C ALA A 118 -3.13 -12.35 16.66
N ASN A 119 -4.05 -11.48 16.22
CA ASN A 119 -5.41 -11.86 15.80
C ASN A 119 -5.42 -12.72 14.52
N GLY A 120 -4.36 -12.63 13.71
CA GLY A 120 -4.10 -13.56 12.61
C GLY A 120 -4.81 -13.26 11.29
N GLU A 121 -5.61 -12.20 11.19
CA GLU A 121 -6.29 -11.80 9.94
C GLU A 121 -5.27 -11.23 8.96
N THR A 122 -5.23 -11.75 7.72
CA THR A 122 -4.31 -11.32 6.67
C THR A 122 -5.02 -11.08 5.36
N ILE A 123 -4.50 -10.14 4.57
CA ILE A 123 -4.91 -9.89 3.19
C ILE A 123 -3.69 -9.98 2.27
N LYS A 124 -3.93 -10.29 1.01
CA LYS A 124 -2.90 -10.19 -0.03
C LYS A 124 -3.05 -8.85 -0.72
N ILE A 125 -1.97 -8.10 -0.76
CA ILE A 125 -1.98 -6.73 -1.28
C ILE A 125 -1.04 -6.57 -2.46
N ASP A 126 -1.37 -5.59 -3.26
CA ASP A 126 -0.55 -5.11 -4.35
C ASP A 126 0.67 -4.36 -3.85
N ILE A 127 1.75 -4.45 -4.60
CA ILE A 127 2.91 -3.56 -4.47
C ILE A 127 3.32 -3.05 -5.84
N GLY A 128 3.99 -1.92 -5.88
CA GLY A 128 4.57 -1.40 -7.09
C GLY A 128 6.02 -1.83 -7.26
N MET A 129 6.44 -2.01 -8.51
CA MET A 129 7.84 -2.18 -8.89
C MET A 129 8.23 -1.04 -9.83
N ALA A 130 9.30 -0.34 -9.52
CA ALA A 130 9.90 0.74 -10.31
C ALA A 130 11.35 0.37 -10.63
N GLY A 131 11.62 -0.04 -11.86
CA GLY A 131 12.92 -0.63 -12.21
C GLY A 131 13.17 -1.91 -11.40
N GLU A 132 14.16 -1.87 -10.51
CA GLU A 132 14.51 -2.99 -9.61
C GLU A 132 14.04 -2.79 -8.16
N LYS A 133 13.46 -1.62 -7.83
CA LYS A 133 12.97 -1.28 -6.49
C LYS A 133 11.47 -1.51 -6.36
N TYR A 134 11.02 -1.78 -5.15
CA TYR A 134 9.62 -1.93 -4.82
C TYR A 134 9.11 -0.76 -4.00
N PHE A 135 7.82 -0.46 -4.11
CA PHE A 135 7.13 0.55 -3.31
C PHE A 135 5.74 0.06 -2.90
N VAL A 136 5.28 0.56 -1.78
CA VAL A 136 4.03 0.10 -1.15
C VAL A 136 2.94 1.15 -1.11
N ASN A 137 3.31 2.43 -1.27
CA ASN A 137 2.36 3.53 -1.16
C ASN A 137 2.30 4.38 -2.43
N ILE A 138 3.40 5.04 -2.79
CA ILE A 138 3.41 6.01 -3.87
C ILE A 138 4.74 6.02 -4.64
N ALA A 139 4.66 6.16 -5.96
CA ALA A 139 5.81 6.55 -6.79
C ALA A 139 5.43 7.71 -7.70
N GLY A 140 6.39 8.53 -8.12
CA GLY A 140 6.09 9.63 -9.01
C GLY A 140 7.31 10.37 -9.51
N GLY A 141 7.08 11.30 -10.42
CA GLY A 141 8.13 12.12 -11.03
C GLY A 141 7.70 13.57 -11.22
N GLY A 142 8.67 14.40 -11.51
CA GLY A 142 8.49 15.84 -11.63
C GLY A 142 8.67 16.54 -10.29
N LEU A 143 7.87 17.57 -10.05
CA LEU A 143 8.01 18.44 -8.90
C LEU A 143 7.95 17.76 -7.53
N LEU A 144 7.19 16.66 -7.41
CA LEU A 144 7.08 15.91 -6.16
C LEU A 144 8.45 15.45 -5.64
N THR A 145 9.37 15.16 -6.55
CA THR A 145 10.72 14.71 -6.20
C THR A 145 11.55 15.81 -5.58
N GLU A 146 11.43 17.05 -6.07
CA GLU A 146 12.18 18.19 -5.51
C GLU A 146 11.72 18.54 -4.10
N LEU A 147 10.40 18.46 -3.83
CA LEU A 147 9.81 18.75 -2.52
C LEU A 147 10.29 17.78 -1.42
N THR A 148 10.46 16.52 -1.75
CA THR A 148 10.87 15.49 -0.76
C THR A 148 12.31 15.63 -0.31
N TYR A 149 13.20 16.18 -1.15
CA TYR A 149 14.63 16.37 -0.82
C TYR A 149 14.94 17.67 -0.07
N VAL A 150 14.07 18.67 -0.16
CA VAL A 150 14.34 20.00 0.41
C VAL A 150 13.92 20.09 1.87
N VAL A 151 13.07 19.19 2.35
CA VAL A 151 12.61 19.20 3.75
C VAL A 151 13.49 18.26 4.60
N PRO A 152 14.35 18.79 5.50
CA PRO A 152 15.15 17.96 6.41
C PRO A 152 14.28 17.07 7.28
N SER A 153 14.78 15.87 7.62
CA SER A 153 14.05 14.89 8.43
C SER A 153 13.64 15.42 9.81
N GLU A 154 14.48 16.28 10.40
CA GLU A 154 14.20 16.92 11.69
C GLU A 154 13.00 17.89 11.61
N VAL A 155 12.85 18.61 10.49
CA VAL A 155 11.73 19.54 10.27
C VAL A 155 10.45 18.76 9.99
N LYS A 156 10.54 17.62 9.29
CA LYS A 156 9.41 16.67 9.09
C LYS A 156 8.85 16.20 10.43
N SER A 157 9.71 15.88 11.38
CA SER A 157 9.30 15.36 12.69
C SER A 157 8.70 16.41 13.63
N LEU A 158 9.07 17.69 13.48
CA LEU A 158 8.63 18.78 14.35
C LEU A 158 7.32 19.44 13.88
N PHE A 159 7.16 19.63 12.59
CA PHE A 159 6.06 20.42 12.01
C PHE A 159 5.10 19.58 11.12
N GLY A 160 5.38 18.29 10.94
CA GLY A 160 4.53 17.40 10.15
C GLY A 160 4.20 17.98 8.77
N TYR A 161 2.92 17.94 8.39
CA TYR A 161 2.44 18.44 7.08
C TYR A 161 2.67 19.93 6.85
N LEU A 162 2.69 20.74 7.91
CA LEU A 162 2.88 22.18 7.79
C LEU A 162 4.27 22.51 7.21
N ALA A 163 5.29 21.72 7.52
CA ALA A 163 6.63 21.88 6.97
C ALA A 163 6.67 21.67 5.47
N TYR A 164 5.97 20.65 4.97
CA TYR A 164 5.83 20.42 3.53
C TYR A 164 5.05 21.52 2.84
N PHE A 165 4.03 22.05 3.51
CA PHE A 165 3.22 23.15 2.99
C PHE A 165 4.00 24.45 2.85
N VAL A 166 4.76 24.81 3.88
CA VAL A 166 5.59 26.05 3.89
C VAL A 166 6.71 25.92 2.86
N LYS A 167 7.44 24.80 2.82
CA LYS A 167 8.49 24.58 1.83
C LYS A 167 7.94 24.46 0.40
N GLY A 168 6.82 23.78 0.24
CA GLY A 168 6.10 23.74 -1.01
C GLY A 168 5.74 25.14 -1.51
N ALA A 169 5.18 25.98 -0.66
CA ALA A 169 4.84 27.36 -1.00
C ALA A 169 6.08 28.22 -1.37
N GLU A 170 7.23 28.02 -0.75
CA GLU A 170 8.48 28.67 -1.13
C GLU A 170 9.01 28.21 -2.50
N MET A 171 8.80 26.94 -2.85
CA MET A 171 9.31 26.34 -4.10
C MET A 171 8.36 26.57 -5.27
N LEU A 172 7.06 26.66 -5.00
CA LEU A 172 6.01 26.84 -6.01
C LEU A 172 6.32 27.91 -7.09
N PRO A 173 6.87 29.09 -6.76
CA PRO A 173 7.20 30.11 -7.80
C PRO A 173 8.35 29.70 -8.74
N ARG A 174 9.14 28.69 -8.38
CA ARG A 174 10.28 28.20 -9.17
C ARG A 174 9.92 27.00 -10.04
N MET A 175 8.70 26.50 -9.91
CA MET A 175 8.21 25.33 -10.60
C MET A 175 8.06 25.58 -12.09
N LYS A 176 8.73 24.80 -12.88
CA LYS A 176 8.50 24.73 -14.32
C LYS A 176 7.85 23.41 -14.66
N PRO A 177 6.79 23.42 -15.49
CA PRO A 177 6.27 22.17 -16.01
C PRO A 177 7.34 21.51 -16.88
N ILE A 178 7.48 20.21 -16.75
CA ILE A 178 8.36 19.42 -17.60
C ILE A 178 7.56 18.75 -18.70
N ASP A 179 8.17 18.64 -19.88
CA ASP A 179 7.60 17.84 -20.96
C ASP A 179 7.83 16.36 -20.62
N MET A 180 6.73 15.59 -20.50
CA MET A 180 6.77 14.19 -20.17
C MET A 180 5.92 13.36 -21.12
N HIS A 181 6.39 12.14 -21.36
CA HIS A 181 5.68 11.11 -22.09
C HIS A 181 5.41 9.94 -21.14
N LEU A 182 4.13 9.63 -20.90
CA LEU A 182 3.69 8.55 -20.02
C LEU A 182 2.82 7.59 -20.84
N GLU A 183 3.32 6.37 -21.06
CA GLU A 183 2.54 5.28 -21.65
C GLU A 183 1.87 4.49 -20.50
N TYR A 184 0.58 4.26 -20.58
CA TYR A 184 -0.18 3.45 -19.63
C TYR A 184 -1.13 2.50 -20.37
N ASP A 185 -1.79 1.55 -19.69
CA ASP A 185 -2.50 0.41 -20.32
C ASP A 185 -3.40 0.84 -21.49
N ASP A 186 -4.21 1.88 -21.31
CA ASP A 186 -5.24 2.28 -22.25
C ASP A 186 -4.92 3.60 -22.99
N GLY A 187 -3.70 4.12 -22.87
CA GLY A 187 -3.37 5.39 -23.50
C GLY A 187 -1.97 5.92 -23.30
N VAL A 188 -1.82 7.14 -23.77
CA VAL A 188 -0.56 7.90 -23.68
C VAL A 188 -0.88 9.32 -23.25
N TYR A 189 -0.10 9.85 -22.33
CA TYR A 189 -0.05 11.27 -22.03
C TYR A 189 1.22 11.87 -22.60
N ASP A 190 1.07 12.80 -23.52
CA ASP A 190 2.16 13.61 -24.10
C ASP A 190 1.88 15.08 -23.79
N GLY A 191 2.76 15.73 -23.07
CA GLY A 191 2.60 17.15 -22.79
C GLY A 191 3.32 17.63 -21.54
N LYS A 192 3.07 18.91 -21.23
CA LYS A 192 3.62 19.56 -20.05
C LYS A 192 2.79 19.25 -18.82
N ALA A 193 3.46 18.78 -17.77
CA ALA A 193 2.86 18.57 -16.46
C ALA A 193 3.82 19.00 -15.35
N SER A 194 3.28 19.37 -14.20
CA SER A 194 4.09 19.67 -13.02
C SER A 194 4.62 18.42 -12.38
N MET A 195 3.77 17.38 -12.31
CA MET A 195 4.11 16.11 -11.70
C MET A 195 3.16 15.02 -12.17
N PHE A 196 3.61 13.78 -12.03
CA PHE A 196 2.74 12.61 -12.01
C PHE A 196 3.02 11.78 -10.77
N PHE A 197 2.05 11.00 -10.33
CA PHE A 197 2.26 9.98 -9.32
C PHE A 197 1.34 8.78 -9.53
N LEU A 198 1.79 7.66 -9.00
CA LEU A 198 1.15 6.36 -9.00
C LEU A 198 0.87 6.00 -7.55
N ALA A 199 -0.38 5.89 -7.18
CA ALA A 199 -0.79 5.53 -5.83
C ALA A 199 -1.32 4.10 -5.78
N LEU A 200 -0.97 3.38 -4.72
CA LEU A 200 -1.46 2.04 -4.38
C LEU A 200 -2.49 2.09 -3.24
N THR A 201 -2.46 3.15 -2.44
CA THR A 201 -3.35 3.31 -1.28
C THR A 201 -4.07 4.64 -1.33
N ASN A 202 -5.13 4.76 -0.56
CA ASN A 202 -5.87 6.02 -0.40
C ASN A 202 -5.15 7.03 0.50
N SER A 203 -4.18 6.60 1.32
CA SER A 203 -3.43 7.47 2.24
C SER A 203 -2.08 7.84 1.67
N VAL A 204 -1.94 9.10 1.28
CA VAL A 204 -0.70 9.66 0.74
C VAL A 204 -0.34 10.93 1.50
N GLY A 205 0.81 10.93 2.16
CA GLY A 205 1.24 12.07 2.98
C GLY A 205 0.23 12.43 4.08
N GLY A 206 -0.56 11.46 4.58
CA GLY A 206 -1.64 11.63 5.55
C GLY A 206 -2.96 12.15 5.02
N PHE A 207 -3.08 12.34 3.70
CA PHE A 207 -4.33 12.74 3.04
C PHE A 207 -5.06 11.51 2.51
N GLU A 208 -6.19 11.14 3.10
CA GLU A 208 -7.01 9.99 2.70
C GLU A 208 -7.95 10.30 1.52
N GLN A 209 -8.03 11.56 1.10
CA GLN A 209 -8.92 12.01 0.02
C GLN A 209 -8.23 12.17 -1.34
N LEU A 210 -6.91 11.88 -1.40
CA LEU A 210 -6.16 12.06 -2.65
C LEU A 210 -6.51 10.98 -3.68
N VAL A 211 -6.72 9.75 -3.21
CA VAL A 211 -7.11 8.59 -4.04
C VAL A 211 -8.25 7.85 -3.33
N PRO A 212 -9.45 8.41 -3.31
CA PRO A 212 -10.57 7.87 -2.52
C PRO A 212 -11.03 6.49 -2.99
N ASP A 213 -10.78 6.13 -4.23
CA ASP A 213 -11.13 4.85 -4.88
C ASP A 213 -9.93 3.89 -5.02
N ALA A 214 -8.85 4.07 -4.22
CA ALA A 214 -7.74 3.15 -4.23
C ALA A 214 -8.16 1.78 -3.71
N SER A 215 -7.83 0.73 -4.46
CA SER A 215 -7.96 -0.66 -4.03
C SER A 215 -6.59 -1.22 -3.69
N LEU A 216 -6.52 -2.06 -2.65
CA LEU A 216 -5.27 -2.63 -2.15
C LEU A 216 -4.85 -3.89 -2.93
N ASP A 217 -5.72 -4.46 -3.78
CA ASP A 217 -5.53 -5.79 -4.35
C ASP A 217 -6.08 -5.97 -5.79
N ASP A 218 -6.47 -4.88 -6.47
CA ASP A 218 -7.08 -4.94 -7.81
C ASP A 218 -6.07 -5.12 -8.96
N GLY A 219 -4.77 -5.03 -8.68
CA GLY A 219 -3.70 -5.12 -9.67
C GLY A 219 -3.46 -3.82 -10.43
N LYS A 220 -3.93 -2.68 -9.92
CA LYS A 220 -3.82 -1.38 -10.59
C LYS A 220 -3.24 -0.30 -9.68
N PHE A 221 -2.55 0.64 -10.30
CA PHE A 221 -2.26 1.95 -9.72
C PHE A 221 -3.37 2.93 -10.05
N THR A 222 -3.51 3.97 -9.25
CA THR A 222 -4.12 5.20 -9.71
C THR A 222 -3.03 6.13 -10.22
N LEU A 223 -2.98 6.33 -11.55
CA LEU A 223 -2.10 7.32 -12.18
C LEU A 223 -2.78 8.69 -12.12
N ILE A 224 -2.11 9.64 -11.50
CA ILE A 224 -2.55 11.04 -11.44
C ILE A 224 -1.49 11.91 -12.08
N VAL A 225 -1.88 12.71 -13.10
CA VAL A 225 -1.00 13.70 -13.75
C VAL A 225 -1.56 15.08 -13.55
N VAL A 226 -0.78 15.98 -12.94
CA VAL A 226 -1.14 17.37 -12.72
C VAL A 226 -0.62 18.19 -13.89
N LYS A 227 -1.55 18.57 -14.81
CA LYS A 227 -1.25 19.23 -16.09
C LYS A 227 -0.97 20.74 -15.98
N THR A 228 -1.18 21.32 -14.82
CA THR A 228 -0.94 22.75 -14.60
C THR A 228 0.32 23.00 -13.80
N SER A 229 0.95 24.15 -14.05
CA SER A 229 2.07 24.67 -13.25
C SER A 229 1.71 26.02 -12.60
N ASN A 230 0.48 26.48 -12.76
CA ASN A 230 0.01 27.72 -12.14
C ASN A 230 -0.22 27.49 -10.65
N LEU A 231 0.50 28.23 -9.81
CA LEU A 231 0.40 28.14 -8.36
C LEU A 231 -1.04 28.26 -7.85
N MET A 232 -1.80 29.23 -8.37
CA MET A 232 -3.18 29.45 -7.94
C MET A 232 -4.07 28.25 -8.31
N GLU A 233 -3.83 27.64 -9.44
CA GLU A 233 -4.55 26.44 -9.86
C GLU A 233 -4.17 25.21 -9.03
N ILE A 234 -2.89 25.04 -8.67
CA ILE A 234 -2.45 23.97 -7.77
C ILE A 234 -3.11 24.14 -6.39
N LEU A 235 -3.17 25.37 -5.86
CA LEU A 235 -3.87 25.65 -4.60
C LEU A 235 -5.38 25.36 -4.69
N GLN A 236 -6.01 25.68 -5.82
CA GLN A 236 -7.41 25.33 -6.07
C GLN A 236 -7.63 23.81 -6.11
N LEU A 237 -6.74 23.08 -6.78
CA LEU A 237 -6.78 21.59 -6.79
C LEU A 237 -6.64 21.04 -5.38
N PHE A 238 -5.72 21.60 -4.59
CA PHE A 238 -5.53 21.18 -3.20
C PHE A 238 -6.79 21.43 -2.34
N THR A 239 -7.45 22.59 -2.51
CA THR A 239 -8.73 22.84 -1.82
C THR A 239 -9.83 21.86 -2.24
N LYS A 240 -9.84 21.41 -3.50
CA LYS A 240 -10.78 20.39 -3.97
C LYS A 240 -10.51 19.01 -3.35
N ILE A 241 -9.23 18.65 -3.15
CA ILE A 241 -8.85 17.43 -2.43
C ILE A 241 -9.40 17.48 -1.00
N LEU A 242 -9.17 18.56 -0.27
CA LEU A 242 -9.65 18.74 1.11
C LEU A 242 -11.19 18.77 1.21
N ASN A 243 -11.88 19.17 0.16
CA ASN A 243 -13.34 19.23 0.10
C ASN A 243 -14.00 17.97 -0.48
N GLY A 244 -13.44 16.79 -0.19
CA GLY A 244 -14.04 15.51 -0.52
C GLY A 244 -13.69 14.96 -1.90
N GLY A 245 -12.46 15.12 -2.36
CA GLY A 245 -11.96 14.42 -3.54
C GLY A 245 -12.45 14.94 -4.89
N LYS A 246 -13.07 16.11 -4.95
CA LYS A 246 -13.62 16.73 -6.19
C LYS A 246 -12.57 17.11 -7.25
N HIS A 247 -11.30 16.81 -7.01
CA HIS A 247 -10.22 17.01 -7.97
C HIS A 247 -10.18 15.96 -9.08
N ILE A 248 -10.81 14.82 -8.89
CA ILE A 248 -10.81 13.69 -9.85
C ILE A 248 -11.39 14.13 -11.20
N ASP A 249 -12.47 14.91 -11.17
CA ASP A 249 -13.17 15.40 -12.37
C ASP A 249 -12.58 16.70 -12.91
N ASP A 250 -11.46 17.19 -12.37
CA ASP A 250 -10.88 18.46 -12.81
C ASP A 250 -10.11 18.28 -14.14
N PRO A 251 -10.38 19.09 -15.17
CA PRO A 251 -9.72 18.95 -16.49
C PRO A 251 -8.19 19.13 -16.44
N ARG A 252 -7.68 19.75 -15.39
CA ARG A 252 -6.23 19.91 -15.14
C ARG A 252 -5.56 18.64 -14.59
N ILE A 253 -6.35 17.62 -14.28
CA ILE A 253 -5.87 16.32 -13.81
C ILE A 253 -6.18 15.25 -14.86
N LEU A 254 -5.24 14.36 -15.11
CA LEU A 254 -5.52 13.02 -15.63
C LEU A 254 -5.59 12.08 -14.44
N TYR A 255 -6.69 11.35 -14.33
CA TYR A 255 -6.92 10.37 -13.26
C TYR A 255 -7.37 9.06 -13.89
N VAL A 256 -6.52 8.03 -13.87
CA VAL A 256 -6.81 6.75 -14.51
C VAL A 256 -6.23 5.58 -13.70
N LYS A 257 -6.91 4.43 -13.75
CA LYS A 257 -6.44 3.16 -13.21
C LYS A 257 -5.61 2.43 -14.26
N THR A 258 -4.43 1.96 -13.90
CA THR A 258 -3.52 1.27 -14.83
C THR A 258 -2.62 0.27 -14.09
N SER A 259 -2.27 -0.84 -14.74
CA SER A 259 -1.37 -1.84 -14.16
C SER A 259 0.11 -1.55 -14.46
N LYS A 260 0.38 -0.73 -15.48
CA LYS A 260 1.73 -0.43 -15.94
C LYS A 260 1.83 1.02 -16.40
N VAL A 261 2.96 1.67 -16.09
CA VAL A 261 3.33 2.97 -16.64
C VAL A 261 4.77 2.95 -17.10
N VAL A 262 5.03 3.52 -18.28
CA VAL A 262 6.40 3.82 -18.75
C VAL A 262 6.54 5.33 -18.79
N ALA A 263 7.37 5.88 -17.91
CA ALA A 263 7.63 7.31 -17.85
C ALA A 263 8.94 7.62 -18.57
N LYS A 264 8.88 8.55 -19.56
CA LYS A 264 10.02 9.00 -20.33
C LYS A 264 10.14 10.52 -20.25
N PRO A 265 11.30 11.09 -19.93
CA PRO A 265 11.50 12.53 -20.05
C PRO A 265 11.65 12.88 -21.53
N VAL A 266 11.16 14.05 -21.92
CA VAL A 266 11.27 14.50 -23.33
C VAL A 266 12.48 15.40 -23.54
N ASN A 267 12.68 16.41 -22.70
CA ASN A 267 13.75 17.42 -22.88
C ASN A 267 14.63 17.62 -21.66
N GLU A 268 14.18 17.23 -20.48
CA GLU A 268 14.85 17.48 -19.20
C GLU A 268 14.96 16.18 -18.40
N LYS A 269 15.94 16.12 -17.50
CA LYS A 269 16.07 15.00 -16.56
C LYS A 269 14.87 14.97 -15.62
N MET A 270 14.27 13.81 -15.45
CA MET A 270 13.15 13.60 -14.53
C MET A 270 13.53 12.61 -13.45
N MET A 271 13.70 13.10 -12.23
CA MET A 271 13.93 12.26 -11.06
C MET A 271 12.65 11.57 -10.65
N ILE A 272 12.78 10.35 -10.17
CA ILE A 272 11.68 9.53 -9.64
C ILE A 272 11.80 9.44 -8.12
N ASN A 273 10.68 9.64 -7.45
CA ASN A 273 10.52 9.40 -6.03
C ASN A 273 9.74 8.09 -5.83
N ILE A 274 10.12 7.33 -4.83
CA ILE A 274 9.51 6.07 -4.43
C ILE A 274 9.33 6.09 -2.92
N ASP A 275 8.09 6.08 -2.43
CA ASP A 275 7.73 6.12 -1.00
C ASP A 275 8.44 7.23 -0.20
N GLY A 276 8.72 8.38 -0.85
CA GLY A 276 9.39 9.52 -0.23
C GLY A 276 10.90 9.57 -0.42
N GLU A 277 11.51 8.57 -1.08
CA GLU A 277 12.95 8.48 -1.31
C GLU A 277 13.32 8.53 -2.79
N TYR A 278 14.61 8.75 -3.09
CA TYR A 278 15.10 8.74 -4.46
C TYR A 278 15.08 7.33 -5.06
N GLY A 279 14.25 7.17 -6.07
CA GLY A 279 14.07 5.91 -6.80
C GLY A 279 14.93 5.75 -8.04
N GLY A 280 15.67 6.77 -8.46
CA GLY A 280 16.41 6.81 -9.70
C GLY A 280 15.91 7.89 -10.64
N ASP A 281 16.29 7.83 -11.90
CA ASP A 281 15.91 8.77 -12.95
C ASP A 281 15.09 8.06 -14.04
N ALA A 282 14.17 8.78 -14.67
CA ALA A 282 13.54 8.32 -15.90
C ALA A 282 14.54 8.28 -17.08
N PRO A 283 14.37 7.36 -18.06
CA PRO A 283 13.16 6.56 -18.29
C PRO A 283 13.00 5.45 -17.27
N MET A 284 11.75 5.24 -16.78
CA MET A 284 11.45 4.21 -15.81
C MET A 284 10.13 3.50 -16.14
N THR A 285 10.11 2.19 -15.91
CA THR A 285 8.91 1.37 -16.02
C THR A 285 8.40 1.03 -14.63
N PHE A 286 7.12 1.32 -14.39
CA PHE A 286 6.38 0.95 -13.20
C PHE A 286 5.46 -0.21 -13.55
N LYS A 287 5.38 -1.21 -12.67
CA LYS A 287 4.46 -2.34 -12.79
C LYS A 287 3.78 -2.59 -11.46
N ASN A 288 2.47 -2.76 -11.47
CA ASN A 288 1.76 -3.30 -10.33
C ASN A 288 1.98 -4.81 -10.26
N LEU A 289 2.26 -5.30 -9.08
CA LEU A 289 2.38 -6.73 -8.76
C LEU A 289 1.17 -7.11 -7.90
N LYS A 290 0.14 -7.64 -8.57
CA LYS A 290 -1.15 -7.96 -7.94
C LYS A 290 -0.98 -8.99 -6.83
N GLN A 291 -1.56 -8.70 -5.66
CA GLN A 291 -1.64 -9.58 -4.49
C GLN A 291 -0.28 -10.22 -4.11
N HIS A 292 0.76 -9.40 -4.16
CA HIS A 292 2.14 -9.87 -4.11
C HIS A 292 2.66 -10.18 -2.70
N ILE A 293 2.17 -9.47 -1.68
CA ILE A 293 2.56 -9.64 -0.28
C ILE A 293 1.33 -9.97 0.56
N GLU A 294 1.44 -10.97 1.42
CA GLU A 294 0.44 -11.28 2.43
C GLU A 294 0.78 -10.53 3.71
N ILE A 295 -0.13 -9.66 4.18
CA ILE A 295 0.09 -8.75 5.29
C ILE A 295 -1.02 -8.86 6.33
N PHE A 296 -0.66 -8.73 7.62
CA PHE A 296 -1.62 -8.60 8.71
C PHE A 296 -2.27 -7.21 8.68
N ALA A 297 -3.60 -7.19 8.80
CA ALA A 297 -4.39 -5.96 8.76
C ALA A 297 -5.60 -6.06 9.68
N ASN A 298 -6.19 -4.93 10.00
CA ASN A 298 -7.49 -4.88 10.68
C ASN A 298 -8.61 -4.93 9.62
N VAL A 299 -8.79 -6.11 9.04
CA VAL A 299 -9.58 -6.34 7.82
C VAL A 299 -11.00 -5.80 7.96
N LYS A 300 -11.63 -5.97 9.11
CA LYS A 300 -13.01 -5.52 9.40
C LYS A 300 -13.22 -4.00 9.34
N ASP A 301 -12.13 -3.25 9.51
CA ASP A 301 -12.17 -1.78 9.50
C ASP A 301 -11.73 -1.20 8.14
N ILE A 302 -11.26 -2.04 7.22
CA ILE A 302 -10.95 -1.63 5.84
C ILE A 302 -12.27 -1.54 5.06
N PRO A 303 -12.52 -0.44 4.31
CA PRO A 303 -13.72 -0.34 3.48
C PRO A 303 -13.81 -1.48 2.46
N ASP A 304 -15.00 -2.02 2.24
CA ASP A 304 -15.24 -3.17 1.34
C ASP A 304 -14.79 -2.88 -0.09
N ASP A 305 -14.96 -1.64 -0.56
CA ASP A 305 -14.52 -1.19 -1.89
C ASP A 305 -13.00 -1.08 -2.05
N ALA A 306 -12.25 -1.10 -0.94
CA ALA A 306 -10.78 -1.08 -0.94
C ALA A 306 -10.14 -2.49 -1.05
N ILE A 307 -10.91 -3.57 -0.92
CA ILE A 307 -10.44 -4.96 -1.03
C ILE A 307 -11.41 -5.75 -1.91
N ARG A 308 -11.01 -6.07 -3.12
CA ARG A 308 -11.84 -6.84 -4.08
C ARG A 308 -11.86 -8.34 -3.80
N GLN A 309 -10.85 -8.85 -3.13
CA GLN A 309 -10.80 -10.28 -2.80
C GLN A 309 -11.99 -10.71 -1.94
N GLN A 310 -12.52 -9.84 -1.08
CA GLN A 310 -13.73 -10.11 -0.29
C GLN A 310 -14.97 -10.20 -1.16
N GLU A 311 -15.14 -9.29 -2.14
CA GLU A 311 -16.26 -9.33 -3.09
C GLU A 311 -16.24 -10.59 -3.99
N GLU A 312 -15.05 -11.03 -4.43
CA GLU A 312 -14.89 -12.24 -5.24
C GLU A 312 -15.19 -13.51 -4.41
N ASP A 313 -14.76 -13.56 -3.14
CA ASP A 313 -15.01 -14.67 -2.22
C ASP A 313 -16.50 -14.74 -1.82
N GLU A 314 -17.16 -13.61 -1.51
CA GLU A 314 -18.59 -13.53 -1.23
C GLU A 314 -19.43 -13.95 -2.45
N GLN A 315 -19.10 -13.47 -3.64
CA GLN A 315 -19.79 -13.86 -4.87
C GLN A 315 -19.60 -15.36 -5.20
N ALA A 316 -18.43 -15.92 -4.89
CA ALA A 316 -18.15 -17.34 -5.04
C ALA A 316 -18.91 -18.18 -4.01
N GLU A 317 -19.08 -17.70 -2.80
CA GLU A 317 -19.83 -18.34 -1.72
C GLU A 317 -21.34 -18.31 -2.01
N ASP A 318 -21.88 -17.16 -2.42
CA ASP A 318 -23.26 -17.01 -2.89
C ASP A 318 -23.58 -17.93 -4.09
N ALA A 319 -22.68 -17.97 -5.07
CA ALA A 319 -22.84 -18.86 -6.22
C ALA A 319 -22.82 -20.35 -5.83
N ARG A 320 -22.04 -20.70 -4.81
CA ARG A 320 -21.95 -22.06 -4.27
C ARG A 320 -23.19 -22.43 -3.48
N GLU A 321 -23.72 -21.52 -2.67
CA GLU A 321 -24.99 -21.71 -1.94
C GLU A 321 -26.17 -21.86 -2.90
N HIS A 322 -26.26 -21.04 -3.95
CA HIS A 322 -27.26 -21.17 -5.01
C HIS A 322 -27.17 -22.51 -5.76
N LEU A 323 -25.96 -23.01 -6.02
CA LEU A 323 -25.75 -24.33 -6.60
C LEU A 323 -26.20 -25.46 -5.68
N ILE A 324 -25.88 -25.40 -4.39
CA ILE A 324 -26.29 -26.40 -3.39
C ILE A 324 -27.82 -26.41 -3.28
N GLN A 325 -28.45 -25.25 -3.18
CA GLN A 325 -29.90 -25.11 -3.11
C GLN A 325 -30.60 -25.60 -4.36
N GLY A 326 -30.00 -25.40 -5.55
CA GLY A 326 -30.50 -25.96 -6.81
C GLY A 326 -30.43 -27.48 -6.85
N VAL A 327 -29.35 -28.09 -6.35
CA VAL A 327 -29.20 -29.57 -6.28
C VAL A 327 -30.16 -30.19 -5.26
N GLU A 328 -30.37 -29.54 -4.11
CA GLU A 328 -31.35 -29.99 -3.09
C GLU A 328 -32.78 -29.96 -3.64
N ASN A 329 -33.16 -28.90 -4.37
CA ASN A 329 -34.47 -28.79 -4.98
C ASN A 329 -34.70 -29.87 -6.07
N LEU A 330 -33.69 -30.16 -6.89
CA LEU A 330 -33.76 -31.23 -7.89
C LEU A 330 -33.91 -32.62 -7.24
N SER A 331 -33.25 -32.88 -6.13
CA SER A 331 -33.38 -34.15 -5.41
C SER A 331 -34.74 -34.31 -4.74
N HIS A 332 -35.39 -33.21 -4.30
CA HIS A 332 -36.78 -33.24 -3.81
C HIS A 332 -37.78 -33.48 -4.92
N GLU A 333 -37.64 -32.88 -6.11
CA GLU A 333 -38.51 -33.12 -7.25
C GLU A 333 -38.38 -34.56 -7.78
N GLU A 334 -37.17 -35.15 -7.79
CA GLU A 334 -36.99 -36.57 -8.17
C GLU A 334 -37.62 -37.52 -7.17
N LEU A 335 -37.60 -37.20 -5.87
CA LEU A 335 -38.27 -38.00 -4.80
C LEU A 335 -39.77 -37.91 -4.94
N GLU A 336 -40.37 -36.72 -5.17
CA GLU A 336 -41.82 -36.57 -5.37
C GLU A 336 -42.31 -37.23 -6.66
N MET A 337 -41.54 -37.23 -7.72
CA MET A 337 -41.88 -37.95 -8.97
C MET A 337 -41.89 -39.49 -8.78
N ASN A 338 -40.88 -40.04 -8.05
CA ASN A 338 -40.84 -41.46 -7.73
C ASN A 338 -41.99 -41.91 -6.80
N ASP A 339 -42.42 -41.09 -5.85
CA ASP A 339 -43.58 -41.39 -5.00
C ASP A 339 -44.91 -41.30 -5.77
N ALA A 340 -45.02 -40.44 -6.78
CA ALA A 340 -46.18 -40.34 -7.66
C ALA A 340 -46.33 -41.54 -8.60
N ASP A 341 -45.21 -42.06 -9.15
CA ASP A 341 -45.21 -43.25 -10.00
C ASP A 341 -45.55 -44.52 -9.20
N HIS A 342 -45.09 -44.66 -7.97
CA HIS A 342 -45.50 -45.80 -7.11
C HIS A 342 -46.97 -45.80 -6.73
N GLN A 343 -47.64 -44.64 -6.64
CA GLN A 343 -49.10 -44.58 -6.38
C GLN A 343 -49.95 -44.89 -7.59
N LEU A 344 -49.40 -44.92 -8.81
CA LEU A 344 -50.11 -45.27 -10.04
C LEU A 344 -50.01 -46.76 -10.39
N GLU A 345 -49.04 -47.51 -9.83
CA GLU A 345 -48.92 -48.98 -10.03
C GLU A 345 -49.81 -49.80 -9.06
N ASP A 346 -50.33 -49.21 -7.97
CA ASP A 346 -51.21 -49.90 -6.98
C ASP A 346 -52.71 -49.68 -7.25
N LYS A 347 -53.14 -49.27 -8.42
CA LYS A 347 -54.54 -49.18 -8.85
C LYS A 347 -54.80 -50.04 -10.10
#